data_cbf37ff25862f7bdc72ce3d0a320575c
#
_entry.id   cbf37ff25862f7bdc72ce3d0a320575c
#
_cell.length_a   1.000
_cell.length_b   1.000
_cell.length_c   1.000
_cell.angle_alpha   90.00
_cell.angle_beta   90.00
_cell.angle_gamma   90.00
#
_symmetry.space_group_name_H-M   'P 1'
#
loop_
_entity.id
_entity.type
_entity.pdbx_description
1 polymer ?
#
loop_
_entity_poly.entity_id
_entity_poly.type
_entity_poly.pdbx_seq_one_letter_code
_entity_poly.pdbx_strand_id
1 'polypeptide(L)'
;GFACAYGCDATSETSVLDLFSLVGKAHGVPHLVVYSLQNFGPGLVMDIEVPAFEDGWKHNCLGSFLVARSAARMMSPSGRGSIILVGSTSSIIGRAGHLNLAAGKFGQRAIAQVLARELWPVGIHVAHLLIDADISENDSEGDLGTSSDPKQIAEAVVSIHRQPKTAWTSEMDIRPW
;
A
#
# COMPACT_ATOMS: atom_id res chain seq x y z
N GLY A 1 -21.29 -1.70 9.79
CA GLY A 1 -20.91 -1.27 8.45
C GLY A 1 -21.29 -2.30 7.40
N PHE A 2 -21.28 -1.89 6.14
CA PHE A 2 -21.55 -2.76 5.00
C PHE A 2 -20.24 -3.01 4.25
N ALA A 3 -19.95 -4.25 3.85
CA ALA A 3 -18.75 -4.63 3.11
C ALA A 3 -19.12 -5.50 1.90
N CYS A 4 -18.45 -5.23 0.77
CA CYS A 4 -18.53 -6.05 -0.44
C CYS A 4 -17.12 -6.56 -0.81
N ALA A 5 -17.05 -7.79 -1.33
CA ALA A 5 -15.82 -8.36 -1.86
C ALA A 5 -15.88 -8.43 -3.38
N TYR A 6 -14.78 -8.06 -4.04
CA TYR A 6 -14.59 -8.14 -5.47
C TYR A 6 -13.25 -8.82 -5.79
N GLY A 7 -13.27 -9.77 -6.74
CA GLY A 7 -12.03 -10.36 -7.24
C GLY A 7 -11.26 -9.36 -8.11
N CYS A 8 -9.93 -9.27 -7.89
CA CYS A 8 -9.07 -8.44 -8.72
C CYS A 8 -7.63 -8.98 -8.71
N ASP A 9 -7.05 -9.12 -9.88
CA ASP A 9 -5.60 -9.28 -10.03
C ASP A 9 -4.98 -7.89 -10.13
N ALA A 10 -4.36 -7.43 -9.05
CA ALA A 10 -3.75 -6.11 -8.98
C ALA A 10 -2.51 -5.96 -9.88
N THR A 11 -1.97 -7.06 -10.42
CA THR A 11 -0.84 -7.03 -11.37
C THR A 11 -1.29 -6.87 -12.82
N SER A 12 -2.61 -6.96 -13.07
CA SER A 12 -3.24 -6.79 -14.39
C SER A 12 -3.91 -5.44 -14.50
N GLU A 13 -3.46 -4.60 -15.45
CA GLU A 13 -4.08 -3.31 -15.71
C GLU A 13 -5.57 -3.42 -16.02
N THR A 14 -5.96 -4.39 -16.87
CA THR A 14 -7.37 -4.61 -17.23
C THR A 14 -8.20 -4.96 -15.99
N SER A 15 -7.73 -5.90 -15.16
CA SER A 15 -8.43 -6.31 -13.94
C SER A 15 -8.62 -5.14 -12.97
N VAL A 16 -7.60 -4.29 -12.81
CA VAL A 16 -7.70 -3.09 -11.96
C VAL A 16 -8.70 -2.08 -12.55
N LEU A 17 -8.67 -1.82 -13.86
CA LEU A 17 -9.62 -0.91 -14.50
C LEU A 17 -11.07 -1.41 -14.36
N ASP A 18 -11.30 -2.70 -14.53
CA ASP A 18 -12.62 -3.32 -14.38
C ASP A 18 -13.13 -3.19 -12.94
N LEU A 19 -12.27 -3.46 -11.94
CA LEU A 19 -12.61 -3.25 -10.53
C LEU A 19 -13.03 -1.81 -10.25
N PHE A 20 -12.23 -0.81 -10.68
CA PHE A 20 -12.55 0.59 -10.45
C PHE A 20 -13.80 1.05 -11.19
N SER A 21 -14.07 0.52 -12.40
CA SER A 21 -15.33 0.75 -13.12
C SER A 21 -16.53 0.20 -12.36
N LEU A 22 -16.40 -1.03 -11.84
CA LEU A 22 -17.46 -1.71 -11.07
C LEU A 22 -17.74 -0.95 -9.76
N VAL A 23 -16.70 -0.62 -8.98
CA VAL A 23 -16.81 0.16 -7.73
C VAL A 23 -17.44 1.51 -8.00
N GLY A 24 -16.99 2.20 -9.06
CA GLY A 24 -17.53 3.51 -9.44
C GLY A 24 -19.00 3.49 -9.76
N LYS A 25 -19.50 2.45 -10.45
CA LYS A 25 -20.93 2.27 -10.76
C LYS A 25 -21.75 1.91 -9.53
N ALA A 26 -21.21 1.07 -8.65
CA ALA A 26 -21.95 0.55 -7.48
C ALA A 26 -21.94 1.51 -6.27
N HIS A 27 -20.84 2.21 -6.06
CA HIS A 27 -20.58 2.95 -4.81
C HIS A 27 -20.10 4.39 -5.02
N GLY A 28 -19.81 4.81 -6.26
CA GLY A 28 -19.25 6.12 -6.56
C GLY A 28 -17.74 6.19 -6.37
N VAL A 29 -17.21 7.42 -6.25
CA VAL A 29 -15.78 7.66 -6.10
C VAL A 29 -15.32 7.25 -4.70
N PRO A 30 -14.30 6.36 -4.57
CA PRO A 30 -13.77 6.00 -3.26
C PRO A 30 -13.14 7.22 -2.57
N HIS A 31 -13.36 7.35 -1.25
CA HIS A 31 -12.73 8.41 -0.45
C HIS A 31 -11.34 8.00 0.06
N LEU A 32 -11.13 6.71 0.23
CA LEU A 32 -9.87 6.12 0.69
C LEU A 32 -9.57 4.86 -0.13
N VAL A 33 -8.37 4.78 -0.67
CA VAL A 33 -7.84 3.56 -1.29
C VAL A 33 -6.57 3.16 -0.56
N VAL A 34 -6.52 1.91 -0.11
CA VAL A 34 -5.36 1.34 0.58
C VAL A 34 -4.82 0.18 -0.25
N TYR A 35 -3.56 0.25 -0.64
CA TYR A 35 -2.85 -0.85 -1.26
C TYR A 35 -2.01 -1.58 -0.21
N SER A 36 -2.41 -2.81 0.14
CA SER A 36 -1.79 -3.60 1.21
C SER A 36 -1.34 -4.98 0.74
N LEU A 37 -1.05 -5.14 -0.55
CA LEU A 37 -0.56 -6.41 -1.08
C LEU A 37 0.93 -6.56 -0.85
N GLN A 38 1.34 -7.81 -0.62
CA GLN A 38 2.73 -8.21 -0.53
C GLN A 38 2.92 -9.59 -1.14
N ASN A 39 3.97 -9.74 -1.94
CA ASN A 39 4.51 -11.03 -2.36
C ASN A 39 5.95 -11.12 -1.87
N PHE A 40 6.25 -12.16 -1.11
CA PHE A 40 7.56 -12.41 -0.55
C PHE A 40 7.98 -13.85 -0.81
N GLY A 41 9.03 -14.01 -1.62
CA GLY A 41 9.75 -15.27 -1.79
C GLY A 41 11.21 -15.06 -1.37
N PRO A 42 11.64 -15.60 -0.21
CA PRO A 42 13.02 -15.45 0.24
C PRO A 42 13.99 -16.20 -0.69
N GLY A 43 15.20 -15.66 -0.86
CA GLY A 43 16.24 -16.30 -1.65
C GLY A 43 17.48 -15.42 -1.78
N LEU A 44 18.65 -16.05 -1.87
CA LEU A 44 19.89 -15.34 -2.18
C LEU A 44 19.92 -14.97 -3.67
N VAL A 45 20.62 -13.92 -4.04
CA VAL A 45 20.64 -13.39 -5.41
C VAL A 45 21.01 -14.41 -6.48
N MET A 46 21.85 -15.39 -6.14
CA MET A 46 22.26 -16.44 -7.06
C MET A 46 21.23 -17.56 -7.25
N ASP A 47 20.24 -17.63 -6.36
CA ASP A 47 19.23 -18.71 -6.33
C ASP A 47 17.83 -18.21 -6.75
N ILE A 48 17.64 -16.89 -6.91
CA ILE A 48 16.35 -16.34 -7.33
C ILE A 48 16.19 -16.45 -8.83
N GLU A 49 15.21 -17.21 -9.25
CA GLU A 49 14.81 -17.30 -10.66
C GLU A 49 14.14 -16.00 -11.14
N VAL A 50 14.38 -15.62 -12.41
CA VAL A 50 13.82 -14.40 -13.00
C VAL A 50 12.31 -14.31 -12.87
N PRO A 51 11.50 -15.36 -13.12
CA PRO A 51 10.05 -15.29 -12.93
C PRO A 51 9.63 -14.98 -11.50
N ALA A 52 10.34 -15.50 -10.49
CA ALA A 52 10.05 -15.22 -9.08
C ALA A 52 10.37 -13.75 -8.72
N PHE A 53 11.47 -13.21 -9.26
CA PHE A 53 11.81 -11.80 -9.10
C PHE A 53 10.75 -10.88 -9.76
N GLU A 54 10.34 -11.19 -11.00
CA GLU A 54 9.31 -10.44 -11.72
C GLU A 54 7.98 -10.46 -10.97
N ASP A 55 7.56 -11.62 -10.47
CA ASP A 55 6.33 -11.77 -9.74
C ASP A 55 6.32 -10.93 -8.45
N GLY A 56 7.41 -10.99 -7.67
CA GLY A 56 7.59 -10.14 -6.51
C GLY A 56 7.53 -8.65 -6.85
N TRP A 57 8.20 -8.23 -7.93
CA TRP A 57 8.15 -6.84 -8.38
C TRP A 57 6.76 -6.43 -8.87
N LYS A 58 6.06 -7.30 -9.63
CA LYS A 58 4.70 -7.03 -10.12
C LYS A 58 3.73 -6.79 -8.97
N HIS A 59 3.72 -7.63 -7.95
CA HIS A 59 2.84 -7.47 -6.80
C HIS A 59 3.21 -6.26 -5.93
N ASN A 60 4.49 -6.10 -5.61
CA ASN A 60 4.90 -5.08 -4.66
C ASN A 60 5.03 -3.67 -5.28
N CYS A 61 5.34 -3.55 -6.58
CA CYS A 61 5.57 -2.27 -7.24
C CYS A 61 4.53 -1.97 -8.31
N LEU A 62 4.44 -2.78 -9.38
CA LEU A 62 3.54 -2.51 -10.51
C LEU A 62 2.08 -2.42 -10.06
N GLY A 63 1.61 -3.36 -9.24
CA GLY A 63 0.24 -3.37 -8.72
C GLY A 63 -0.09 -2.10 -7.94
N SER A 64 0.85 -1.63 -7.09
CA SER A 64 0.65 -0.37 -6.36
C SER A 64 0.51 0.84 -7.29
N PHE A 65 1.27 0.89 -8.39
CA PHE A 65 1.14 1.91 -9.43
C PHE A 65 -0.22 1.84 -10.13
N LEU A 66 -0.64 0.65 -10.57
CA LEU A 66 -1.90 0.47 -11.31
C LEU A 66 -3.11 0.89 -10.47
N VAL A 67 -3.14 0.46 -9.21
CA VAL A 67 -4.22 0.81 -8.27
C VAL A 67 -4.19 2.29 -7.92
N ALA A 68 -3.04 2.84 -7.58
CA ALA A 68 -2.93 4.25 -7.21
C ALA A 68 -3.26 5.19 -8.39
N ARG A 69 -2.83 4.86 -9.61
CA ARG A 69 -3.18 5.59 -10.83
C ARG A 69 -4.70 5.58 -11.09
N SER A 70 -5.34 4.43 -10.93
CA SER A 70 -6.79 4.31 -11.14
C SER A 70 -7.57 5.09 -10.08
N ALA A 71 -7.13 5.02 -8.81
CA ALA A 71 -7.69 5.82 -7.73
C ALA A 71 -7.54 7.33 -7.99
N ALA A 72 -6.35 7.77 -8.38
CA ALA A 72 -6.05 9.17 -8.69
C ALA A 72 -6.96 9.70 -9.81
N ARG A 73 -7.13 8.93 -10.90
CA ARG A 73 -8.03 9.31 -12.02
C ARG A 73 -9.47 9.50 -11.57
N MET A 74 -9.98 8.63 -10.66
CA MET A 74 -11.34 8.77 -10.14
C MET A 74 -11.51 9.93 -9.16
N MET A 75 -10.50 10.19 -8.32
CA MET A 75 -10.54 11.21 -7.28
C MET A 75 -10.27 12.62 -7.81
N SER A 76 -9.45 12.77 -8.86
CA SER A 76 -9.00 14.06 -9.39
C SER A 76 -10.13 15.03 -9.75
N PRO A 77 -11.27 14.62 -10.38
CA PRO A 77 -12.34 15.55 -10.69
C PRO A 77 -12.99 16.20 -9.46
N SER A 78 -12.97 15.52 -8.32
CA SER A 78 -13.54 16.05 -7.06
C SER A 78 -12.51 16.79 -6.20
N GLY A 79 -11.21 16.63 -6.50
CA GLY A 79 -10.11 17.22 -5.73
C GLY A 79 -10.06 16.74 -4.28
N ARG A 80 -10.48 15.51 -4.00
CA ARG A 80 -10.51 14.95 -2.64
C ARG A 80 -10.39 13.44 -2.65
N GLY A 81 -9.75 12.89 -1.63
CA GLY A 81 -9.54 11.47 -1.42
C GLY A 81 -8.17 11.21 -0.81
N SER A 82 -7.92 9.97 -0.44
CA SER A 82 -6.64 9.53 0.08
C SER A 82 -6.22 8.21 -0.55
N ILE A 83 -4.92 8.10 -0.85
CA ILE A 83 -4.29 6.88 -1.36
C ILE A 83 -3.16 6.53 -0.38
N ILE A 84 -3.25 5.36 0.25
CA ILE A 84 -2.23 4.89 1.19
C ILE A 84 -1.59 3.63 0.64
N LEU A 85 -0.27 3.67 0.46
CA LEU A 85 0.54 2.54 0.03
C LEU A 85 1.23 1.92 1.25
N VAL A 86 0.85 0.69 1.58
CA VAL A 86 1.39 -0.01 2.75
C VAL A 86 2.72 -0.66 2.39
N GLY A 87 3.77 -0.14 3.00
CA GLY A 87 5.13 -0.63 2.92
C GLY A 87 5.51 -1.53 4.09
N SER A 88 6.77 -1.87 4.14
CA SER A 88 7.39 -2.65 5.22
C SER A 88 8.83 -2.16 5.43
N THR A 89 9.56 -2.74 6.37
CA THR A 89 11.01 -2.52 6.54
C THR A 89 11.76 -2.63 5.21
N SER A 90 11.32 -3.55 4.33
CA SER A 90 11.90 -3.73 3.00
C SER A 90 11.66 -2.55 2.05
N SER A 91 10.91 -1.53 2.45
CA SER A 91 10.80 -0.26 1.71
C SER A 91 11.99 0.69 1.95
N ILE A 92 12.80 0.42 2.98
CA ILE A 92 13.92 1.30 3.39
C ILE A 92 15.23 0.55 3.62
N ILE A 93 15.19 -0.78 3.80
CA ILE A 93 16.37 -1.61 4.06
C ILE A 93 16.33 -2.83 3.15
N GLY A 94 17.37 -3.01 2.34
CA GLY A 94 17.61 -4.25 1.59
C GLY A 94 18.34 -5.27 2.47
N ARG A 95 17.61 -6.28 2.96
CA ARG A 95 18.21 -7.37 3.74
C ARG A 95 18.64 -8.52 2.82
N ALA A 96 19.69 -9.25 3.18
CA ALA A 96 20.06 -10.48 2.49
C ALA A 96 18.86 -11.45 2.46
N GLY A 97 18.65 -12.11 1.32
CA GLY A 97 17.50 -13.00 1.13
C GLY A 97 16.15 -12.33 0.83
N HIS A 98 16.08 -11.00 0.73
CA HIS A 98 14.84 -10.24 0.54
C HIS A 98 14.81 -9.46 -0.78
N LEU A 99 15.60 -9.83 -1.78
CA LEU A 99 15.81 -9.04 -3.00
C LEU A 99 14.50 -8.73 -3.73
N ASN A 100 13.65 -9.72 -3.99
CA ASN A 100 12.39 -9.55 -4.72
C ASN A 100 11.39 -8.67 -3.98
N LEU A 101 11.31 -8.78 -2.65
CA LEU A 101 10.47 -7.92 -1.82
C LEU A 101 11.03 -6.49 -1.78
N ALA A 102 12.33 -6.35 -1.50
CA ALA A 102 12.96 -5.03 -1.36
C ALA A 102 12.88 -4.23 -2.66
N ALA A 103 13.22 -4.83 -3.81
CA ALA A 103 13.14 -4.16 -5.12
C ALA A 103 11.73 -3.61 -5.39
N GLY A 104 10.69 -4.39 -5.07
CA GLY A 104 9.30 -3.95 -5.22
C GLY A 104 8.89 -2.88 -4.21
N LYS A 105 9.24 -3.04 -2.93
CA LYS A 105 8.84 -2.11 -1.86
C LYS A 105 9.58 -0.77 -1.89
N PHE A 106 10.84 -0.72 -2.30
CA PHE A 106 11.52 0.55 -2.61
C PHE A 106 10.85 1.25 -3.79
N GLY A 107 10.48 0.51 -4.85
CA GLY A 107 9.71 1.05 -5.98
C GLY A 107 8.34 1.60 -5.54
N GLN A 108 7.60 0.88 -4.70
CA GLN A 108 6.33 1.34 -4.14
C GLN A 108 6.49 2.64 -3.34
N ARG A 109 7.54 2.75 -2.50
CA ARG A 109 7.83 3.98 -1.76
C ARG A 109 8.14 5.15 -2.68
N ALA A 110 8.93 4.92 -3.74
CA ALA A 110 9.21 5.94 -4.75
C ALA A 110 7.93 6.42 -5.45
N ILE A 111 7.02 5.50 -5.80
CA ILE A 111 5.69 5.81 -6.37
C ILE A 111 4.91 6.70 -5.40
N ALA A 112 4.83 6.35 -4.12
CA ALA A 112 4.12 7.17 -3.11
C ALA A 112 4.68 8.59 -3.04
N GLN A 113 6.01 8.75 -3.05
CA GLN A 113 6.67 10.05 -3.00
C GLN A 113 6.40 10.93 -4.23
N VAL A 114 6.39 10.32 -5.42
CA VAL A 114 6.07 11.03 -6.68
C VAL A 114 4.60 11.45 -6.67
N LEU A 115 3.70 10.51 -6.38
CA LEU A 115 2.26 10.77 -6.35
C LEU A 115 1.88 11.83 -5.30
N ALA A 116 2.54 11.85 -4.14
CA ALA A 116 2.30 12.89 -3.14
C ALA A 116 2.60 14.29 -3.72
N ARG A 117 3.71 14.46 -4.42
CA ARG A 117 4.10 15.74 -5.04
C ARG A 117 3.16 16.18 -6.16
N GLU A 118 2.63 15.22 -6.93
CA GLU A 118 1.75 15.51 -8.06
C GLU A 118 0.29 15.72 -7.63
N LEU A 119 -0.17 14.99 -6.61
CA LEU A 119 -1.60 14.92 -6.27
C LEU A 119 -2.01 15.78 -5.07
N TRP A 120 -1.09 16.13 -4.17
CA TRP A 120 -1.41 17.06 -3.08
C TRP A 120 -1.87 18.44 -3.58
N PRO A 121 -1.24 19.05 -4.61
CA PRO A 121 -1.75 20.30 -5.17
C PRO A 121 -3.18 20.22 -5.69
N VAL A 122 -3.60 19.04 -6.18
CA VAL A 122 -4.96 18.81 -6.68
C VAL A 122 -5.92 18.26 -5.62
N GLY A 123 -5.48 18.19 -4.36
CA GLY A 123 -6.34 17.88 -3.22
C GLY A 123 -6.50 16.41 -2.88
N ILE A 124 -5.64 15.53 -3.39
CA ILE A 124 -5.62 14.11 -3.06
C ILE A 124 -4.43 13.83 -2.13
N HIS A 125 -4.71 13.30 -0.94
CA HIS A 125 -3.69 12.93 0.03
C HIS A 125 -3.07 11.59 -0.34
N VAL A 126 -1.77 11.55 -0.58
CA VAL A 126 -1.01 10.30 -0.79
C VAL A 126 -0.02 10.14 0.34
N ALA A 127 0.00 8.95 0.95
CA ALA A 127 0.93 8.61 2.03
C ALA A 127 1.50 7.19 1.84
N HIS A 128 2.73 7.01 2.29
CA HIS A 128 3.38 5.71 2.45
C HIS A 128 3.32 5.33 3.93
N LEU A 129 2.75 4.16 4.24
CA LEU A 129 2.67 3.63 5.60
C LEU A 129 3.64 2.47 5.75
N LEU A 130 4.75 2.67 6.42
CA LEU A 130 5.73 1.63 6.72
C LEU A 130 5.31 0.88 7.98
N ILE A 131 5.16 -0.44 7.88
CA ILE A 131 4.89 -1.33 9.01
C ILE A 131 6.11 -2.21 9.22
N ASP A 132 6.82 -2.01 10.32
CA ASP A 132 7.98 -2.81 10.72
C ASP A 132 7.58 -3.73 11.88
N ALA A 133 6.68 -4.66 11.57
CA ALA A 133 6.10 -5.59 12.54
C ALA A 133 5.53 -6.82 11.83
N ASP A 134 5.42 -7.91 12.57
CA ASP A 134 4.49 -8.98 12.25
C ASP A 134 3.06 -8.50 12.59
N ILE A 135 2.08 -8.90 11.79
CA ILE A 135 0.68 -8.51 12.01
C ILE A 135 -0.06 -9.71 12.61
N SER A 136 -0.55 -9.58 13.82
CA SER A 136 -1.25 -10.66 14.53
C SER A 136 -2.39 -10.10 15.38
N GLU A 137 -3.54 -10.81 15.39
CA GLU A 137 -4.66 -10.52 16.30
C GLU A 137 -4.43 -11.06 17.72
N ASN A 138 -3.44 -11.92 17.90
CA ASN A 138 -3.12 -12.52 19.18
C ASN A 138 -1.99 -11.75 19.86
N ASP A 139 -2.33 -10.79 20.72
CA ASP A 139 -1.46 -10.38 21.80
C ASP A 139 -1.36 -11.57 22.79
N SER A 140 -0.54 -12.55 22.48
CA SER A 140 -0.11 -13.48 23.52
C SER A 140 0.73 -12.66 24.52
N GLU A 141 0.24 -12.56 25.77
CA GLU A 141 0.98 -11.99 26.91
C GLU A 141 2.35 -12.68 27.02
N GLY A 142 3.34 -12.19 26.31
CA GLY A 142 4.69 -12.77 26.27
C GLY A 142 5.46 -12.47 25.00
N ASP A 143 4.83 -12.03 23.93
CA ASP A 143 5.50 -11.62 22.70
C ASP A 143 5.80 -10.11 22.75
N LEU A 144 6.77 -9.75 23.59
CA LEU A 144 7.19 -8.37 23.82
C LEU A 144 7.78 -7.79 22.52
N GLY A 145 6.96 -7.10 21.76
CA GLY A 145 7.49 -6.07 20.88
C GLY A 145 7.73 -6.46 19.43
N THR A 146 7.15 -7.52 18.88
CA THR A 146 7.34 -7.89 17.48
C THR A 146 6.08 -7.81 16.62
N SER A 147 4.88 -7.88 17.20
CA SER A 147 3.62 -7.85 16.46
C SER A 147 2.81 -6.58 16.69
N SER A 148 2.05 -6.19 15.68
CA SER A 148 1.10 -5.07 15.71
C SER A 148 -0.31 -5.58 15.49
N ASP A 149 -1.27 -5.10 16.29
CA ASP A 149 -2.69 -5.38 16.12
C ASP A 149 -3.20 -4.76 14.82
N PRO A 150 -3.82 -5.55 13.91
CA PRO A 150 -4.38 -5.05 12.66
C PRO A 150 -5.42 -3.95 12.85
N LYS A 151 -6.15 -3.92 13.98
CA LYS A 151 -7.10 -2.86 14.30
C LYS A 151 -6.40 -1.52 14.54
N GLN A 152 -5.28 -1.53 15.26
CA GLN A 152 -4.50 -0.33 15.52
C GLN A 152 -3.85 0.20 14.25
N ILE A 153 -3.39 -0.69 13.36
CA ILE A 153 -2.91 -0.32 12.02
C ILE A 153 -4.03 0.33 11.20
N ALA A 154 -5.24 -0.25 11.22
CA ALA A 154 -6.39 0.31 10.53
C ALA A 154 -6.79 1.69 11.09
N GLU A 155 -6.71 1.90 12.40
CA GLU A 155 -6.94 3.20 13.03
C GLU A 155 -5.89 4.24 12.59
N ALA A 156 -4.63 3.85 12.45
CA ALA A 156 -3.58 4.72 11.92
C ALA A 156 -3.87 5.13 10.47
N VAL A 157 -4.32 4.18 9.62
CA VAL A 157 -4.77 4.46 8.24
C VAL A 157 -5.90 5.48 8.22
N VAL A 158 -6.92 5.30 9.05
CA VAL A 158 -8.07 6.22 9.16
C VAL A 158 -7.62 7.59 9.69
N SER A 159 -6.67 7.62 10.63
CA SER A 159 -6.08 8.86 11.16
C SER A 159 -5.37 9.66 10.06
N ILE A 160 -4.55 9.01 9.22
CA ILE A 160 -3.92 9.64 8.06
C ILE A 160 -4.98 10.21 7.10
N HIS A 161 -6.01 9.43 6.78
CA HIS A 161 -7.09 9.87 5.89
C HIS A 161 -7.83 11.12 6.38
N ARG A 162 -7.99 11.27 7.70
CA ARG A 162 -8.71 12.38 8.32
C ARG A 162 -7.88 13.65 8.53
N GLN A 163 -6.60 13.63 8.22
CA GLN A 163 -5.74 14.80 8.40
C GLN A 163 -6.20 15.99 7.55
N PRO A 164 -6.14 17.21 8.09
CA PRO A 164 -6.39 18.42 7.32
C PRO A 164 -5.25 18.65 6.30
N LYS A 165 -5.57 19.31 5.18
CA LYS A 165 -4.60 19.58 4.10
C LYS A 165 -3.33 20.32 4.57
N THR A 166 -3.43 21.09 5.65
CA THR A 166 -2.30 21.85 6.22
C THR A 166 -1.33 21.00 7.03
N ALA A 167 -1.66 19.70 7.28
CA ALA A 167 -0.86 18.80 8.10
C ALA A 167 -0.86 17.36 7.56
N TRP A 168 -0.80 17.22 6.24
CA TRP A 168 -0.74 15.90 5.62
C TRP A 168 0.60 15.20 5.86
N THR A 169 0.52 13.96 6.30
CA THR A 169 1.67 13.06 6.45
C THR A 169 2.03 12.46 5.09
N SER A 170 3.28 12.53 4.67
CA SER A 170 3.78 11.86 3.47
C SER A 170 4.24 10.43 3.74
N GLU A 171 4.79 10.19 4.93
CA GLU A 171 5.27 8.87 5.35
C GLU A 171 5.05 8.71 6.86
N MET A 172 4.54 7.55 7.28
CA MET A 172 4.38 7.16 8.67
C MET A 172 5.06 5.81 8.90
N ASP A 173 5.77 5.67 10.00
CA ASP A 173 6.47 4.46 10.42
C ASP A 173 5.78 3.92 11.68
N ILE A 174 5.30 2.67 11.61
CA ILE A 174 4.65 1.96 12.71
C ILE A 174 5.55 0.81 13.14
N ARG A 175 5.86 0.79 14.44
CA ARG A 175 6.69 -0.25 15.07
C ARG A 175 6.10 -0.61 16.42
N PRO A 176 5.99 -1.91 16.77
CA PRO A 176 5.65 -2.33 18.13
C PRO A 176 6.83 -2.08 19.08
N TRP A 177 6.52 -1.99 20.35
CA TRP A 177 7.49 -1.92 21.46
C TRP A 177 7.48 -3.19 22.27
#